data_eb55e16a73e1c5fc1331825c0688ade6
#
_entry.id   eb55e16a73e1c5fc1331825c0688ade6
#
_cell.length_a   1.000
_cell.length_b   1.000
_cell.length_c   1.000
_cell.angle_alpha   90.00
_cell.angle_beta   90.00
_cell.angle_gamma   90.00
#
_symmetry.space_group_name_H-M   'P 1'
#
loop_
_entity.id
_entity.type
_entity.pdbx_description
1 polymer ?
#
loop_
_entity_poly.entity_id
_entity_poly.type
_entity_poly.pdbx_seq_one_letter_code
_entity_poly.pdbx_strand_id
1 'polypeptide(L)'
;YDVAPGILTLRGVDRVAIPDPQDALTGGTVAAGVDASMPVDAQAAKTILDEFSASEGVGKSFSLAIADGKGNIVAEHDATIPRQPASTLKTLTAFAAATTLDMGSTLDTKSYLIQGDDDRKTVVLQGEGDMLLSDGESDPSHINGHAGLGTLAQRTAEALKQRGITQVDLLYDDSLFGQDRTPAGVTENNAEHRYYTAISTMAVDGGRTWTDMVKPANPDDSSQYPVLSQQPALDAATTFAKRLADNGITVMSGPTAGAAPSGTSALASVSSAPLNEVMAFMLRHSDNTLAQLFGRLTALKRQAGNSIKTDTQAVADTLAEQGIDTSGLQMADCSGLTPGSKVSVTTLIEMQERNLTAGIATAAAEGLSIPGLGGRGRNRI
;
A
#
# COMPACT_ATOMS: atom_id res chain seq x y z
N TYR A 1 37.99 5.54 0.05
CA TYR A 1 39.20 4.75 0.28
C TYR A 1 40.31 5.40 -0.56
N ASP A 2 41.30 6.02 0.11
CA ASP A 2 42.53 6.48 -0.56
C ASP A 2 43.30 5.26 -1.04
N VAL A 3 43.13 4.94 -2.30
CA VAL A 3 44.03 4.05 -3.00
C VAL A 3 45.22 4.90 -3.39
N ALA A 4 46.44 4.51 -3.00
CA ALA A 4 47.66 5.21 -3.36
C ALA A 4 47.68 5.50 -4.86
N PRO A 5 48.02 6.72 -5.30
CA PRO A 5 47.98 7.10 -6.71
C PRO A 5 48.98 6.26 -7.49
N GLY A 6 48.45 5.45 -8.40
CA GLY A 6 49.25 4.73 -9.41
C GLY A 6 49.28 5.47 -10.74
N ILE A 7 50.11 5.01 -11.67
CA ILE A 7 50.29 5.57 -13.02
C ILE A 7 48.97 5.73 -13.81
N LEU A 8 47.91 5.07 -13.38
CA LEU A 8 46.56 5.09 -13.98
C LEU A 8 45.58 5.98 -13.24
N THR A 9 45.98 6.69 -12.21
CA THR A 9 45.10 7.71 -11.62
C THR A 9 45.06 8.87 -12.60
N LEU A 10 43.99 8.96 -13.33
CA LEU A 10 43.62 10.12 -14.10
C LEU A 10 43.69 11.35 -13.18
N ARG A 11 44.27 12.44 -13.68
CA ARG A 11 44.26 13.77 -13.07
C ARG A 11 42.89 14.00 -12.48
N GLY A 12 42.86 14.48 -11.23
CA GLY A 12 41.67 14.59 -10.43
C GLY A 12 40.47 15.00 -11.28
N VAL A 13 39.49 14.13 -11.30
CA VAL A 13 38.17 14.51 -11.78
C VAL A 13 37.74 15.58 -10.82
N ASP A 14 37.53 16.81 -11.31
CA ASP A 14 36.93 17.87 -10.51
C ASP A 14 35.70 17.25 -9.85
N ARG A 15 35.66 17.27 -8.52
CA ARG A 15 34.48 16.85 -7.79
C ARG A 15 33.34 17.75 -8.29
N VAL A 16 32.51 17.20 -9.15
CA VAL A 16 31.20 17.83 -9.41
C VAL A 16 30.56 17.97 -8.04
N ALA A 17 30.40 19.21 -7.58
CA ALA A 17 29.65 19.49 -6.37
C ALA A 17 28.25 18.90 -6.62
N ILE A 18 27.97 17.80 -5.94
CA ILE A 18 26.60 17.29 -5.88
C ILE A 18 25.86 18.42 -5.15
N PRO A 19 24.91 19.12 -5.79
CA PRO A 19 24.12 20.11 -5.09
C PRO A 19 23.53 19.41 -3.87
N ASP A 20 23.56 20.06 -2.72
CA ASP A 20 22.82 19.58 -1.54
C ASP A 20 21.43 19.15 -2.00
N PRO A 21 20.95 17.95 -1.56
CA PRO A 21 19.59 17.55 -1.89
C PRO A 21 18.71 18.75 -1.56
N GLN A 22 18.05 19.29 -2.57
CA GLN A 22 17.06 20.33 -2.31
C GLN A 22 16.10 19.69 -1.34
N ASP A 23 15.89 20.32 -0.18
CA ASP A 23 14.85 19.93 0.74
C ASP A 23 13.64 19.59 -0.12
N ALA A 24 13.15 18.32 0.02
CA ALA A 24 11.98 17.88 -0.72
C ALA A 24 10.98 19.03 -0.60
N LEU A 25 10.56 19.60 -1.73
CA LEU A 25 9.61 20.68 -1.70
C LEU A 25 8.50 20.20 -0.80
N THR A 26 8.47 20.71 0.42
CA THR A 26 7.33 20.54 1.32
C THR A 26 6.19 21.01 0.47
N GLY A 27 5.35 20.07 0.02
CA GLY A 27 4.34 20.31 -0.99
C GLY A 27 3.64 21.58 -0.61
N GLY A 28 3.74 22.61 -1.44
CA GLY A 28 3.20 23.92 -1.09
C GLY A 28 1.78 23.66 -0.63
N THR A 29 1.41 24.12 0.53
CA THR A 29 0.10 23.92 1.13
C THR A 29 -0.95 24.15 0.06
N VAL A 30 -1.58 23.10 -0.42
CA VAL A 30 -2.64 23.13 -1.46
C VAL A 30 -3.85 23.96 -0.96
N ALA A 31 -3.92 24.17 0.35
CA ALA A 31 -4.77 25.18 0.98
C ALA A 31 -3.89 26.02 1.90
N ALA A 32 -4.05 27.35 1.86
CA ALA A 32 -3.63 28.23 2.93
C ALA A 32 -4.07 27.56 4.24
N GLY A 33 -3.14 27.45 5.20
CA GLY A 33 -3.38 26.65 6.40
C GLY A 33 -4.78 26.89 6.95
N VAL A 34 -5.51 25.80 7.18
CA VAL A 34 -6.86 25.88 7.73
C VAL A 34 -6.76 26.66 9.04
N ASP A 35 -7.43 27.81 9.10
CA ASP A 35 -7.56 28.54 10.35
C ASP A 35 -8.59 27.82 11.24
N ALA A 36 -8.09 26.90 12.05
CA ALA A 36 -8.92 26.14 12.98
C ALA A 36 -9.65 27.02 14.01
N SER A 37 -9.30 28.32 14.11
CA SER A 37 -9.97 29.26 15.00
C SER A 37 -11.23 29.87 14.40
N MET A 38 -11.44 29.74 13.08
CA MET A 38 -12.64 30.26 12.43
C MET A 38 -13.89 29.51 12.93
N PRO A 39 -14.87 30.23 13.49
CA PRO A 39 -16.08 29.60 13.96
C PRO A 39 -16.95 29.13 12.79
N VAL A 40 -17.56 27.98 12.93
CA VAL A 40 -18.63 27.51 12.04
C VAL A 40 -19.94 28.11 12.53
N ASP A 41 -20.71 28.74 11.64
CA ASP A 41 -22.04 29.25 11.97
C ASP A 41 -23.00 28.10 12.28
N ALA A 42 -23.49 28.02 13.52
CA ALA A 42 -24.33 26.92 13.98
C ALA A 42 -25.70 26.88 13.25
N GLN A 43 -26.25 28.05 12.87
CA GLN A 43 -27.51 28.08 12.14
C GLN A 43 -27.34 27.62 10.70
N ALA A 44 -26.24 28.01 10.05
CA ALA A 44 -25.90 27.50 8.72
C ALA A 44 -25.64 26.00 8.73
N ALA A 45 -24.87 25.50 9.71
CA ALA A 45 -24.62 24.08 9.88
C ALA A 45 -25.92 23.29 10.06
N LYS A 46 -26.85 23.80 10.91
CA LYS A 46 -28.15 23.19 11.09
C LYS A 46 -28.97 23.18 9.80
N THR A 47 -28.96 24.28 9.04
CA THR A 47 -29.67 24.35 7.76
C THR A 47 -29.14 23.31 6.77
N ILE A 48 -27.83 23.14 6.64
CA ILE A 48 -27.20 22.13 5.79
C ILE A 48 -27.65 20.70 6.24
N LEU A 49 -27.65 20.45 7.54
CA LEU A 49 -28.08 19.17 8.08
C LEU A 49 -29.56 18.90 7.77
N ASP A 50 -30.42 19.88 7.94
CA ASP A 50 -31.89 19.77 7.68
C ASP A 50 -32.15 19.53 6.17
N GLU A 51 -31.44 20.27 5.27
CA GLU A 51 -31.54 20.11 3.82
C GLU A 51 -31.04 18.72 3.38
N PHE A 52 -29.90 18.28 3.91
CA PHE A 52 -29.38 16.93 3.64
C PHE A 52 -30.37 15.85 4.08
N SER A 53 -30.92 15.99 5.30
CA SER A 53 -31.85 15.04 5.86
C SER A 53 -33.16 14.93 5.06
N ALA A 54 -33.57 16.04 4.42
CA ALA A 54 -34.75 16.10 3.57
C ALA A 54 -34.49 15.67 2.12
N SER A 55 -33.21 15.48 1.73
CA SER A 55 -32.83 15.14 0.37
C SER A 55 -33.35 13.76 -0.02
N GLU A 56 -33.84 13.65 -1.25
CA GLU A 56 -34.30 12.36 -1.81
C GLU A 56 -33.13 11.36 -1.85
N GLY A 57 -33.37 10.15 -1.38
CA GLY A 57 -32.39 9.05 -1.37
C GLY A 57 -31.54 8.93 -0.11
N VAL A 58 -31.55 9.91 0.82
CA VAL A 58 -30.81 9.80 2.09
C VAL A 58 -31.43 8.73 3.00
N GLY A 59 -32.75 8.57 2.96
CA GLY A 59 -33.47 7.61 3.79
C GLY A 59 -33.54 8.03 5.27
N LYS A 60 -34.01 7.12 6.13
CA LYS A 60 -34.22 7.41 7.56
C LYS A 60 -33.08 6.97 8.47
N SER A 61 -32.10 6.21 7.94
CA SER A 61 -31.01 5.62 8.70
C SER A 61 -29.67 6.13 8.19
N PHE A 62 -29.26 7.28 8.68
CA PHE A 62 -27.99 7.90 8.36
C PHE A 62 -27.34 8.51 9.61
N SER A 63 -26.09 8.86 9.54
CA SER A 63 -25.40 9.68 10.52
C SER A 63 -24.67 10.81 9.81
N LEU A 64 -24.74 11.99 10.37
CA LEU A 64 -24.08 13.19 9.85
C LEU A 64 -23.59 14.04 11.02
N ALA A 65 -22.42 14.65 10.87
CA ALA A 65 -21.98 15.70 11.77
C ALA A 65 -21.19 16.76 11.00
N ILE A 66 -21.29 17.98 11.45
CA ILE A 66 -20.51 19.14 11.01
C ILE A 66 -19.72 19.63 12.20
N ALA A 67 -18.40 19.68 12.06
CA ALA A 67 -17.48 20.14 13.10
C ALA A 67 -16.68 21.36 12.64
N ASP A 68 -16.20 22.15 13.60
CA ASP A 68 -15.22 23.19 13.35
C ASP A 68 -13.80 22.61 13.16
N GLY A 69 -12.82 23.46 12.85
CA GLY A 69 -11.44 23.03 12.65
C GLY A 69 -10.72 22.50 13.92
N LYS A 70 -11.39 22.51 15.08
CA LYS A 70 -10.93 21.95 16.34
C LYS A 70 -11.64 20.65 16.71
N GLY A 71 -12.47 20.13 15.79
CA GLY A 71 -13.24 18.91 16.03
C GLY A 71 -14.50 19.11 16.87
N ASN A 72 -14.85 20.34 17.27
CA ASN A 72 -16.10 20.56 18.01
C ASN A 72 -17.30 20.39 17.08
N ILE A 73 -18.19 19.46 17.41
CA ILE A 73 -19.41 19.21 16.65
C ILE A 73 -20.39 20.37 16.85
N VAL A 74 -20.80 21.00 15.75
CA VAL A 74 -21.68 22.17 15.72
C VAL A 74 -23.11 21.78 15.37
N ALA A 75 -23.28 20.76 14.52
CA ALA A 75 -24.56 20.18 14.20
C ALA A 75 -24.39 18.68 13.95
N GLU A 76 -25.35 17.86 14.39
CA GLU A 76 -25.30 16.41 14.24
C GLU A 76 -26.66 15.75 14.09
N HIS A 77 -26.61 14.56 13.50
CA HIS A 77 -27.69 13.57 13.51
C HIS A 77 -27.08 12.19 13.70
N ASP A 78 -27.40 11.52 14.82
CA ASP A 78 -26.94 10.16 15.15
C ASP A 78 -25.40 9.98 15.05
N ALA A 79 -24.61 11.02 15.36
CA ALA A 79 -23.16 11.02 15.11
C ALA A 79 -22.41 9.93 15.88
N THR A 80 -22.89 9.52 17.04
CA THR A 80 -22.31 8.49 17.89
C THR A 80 -22.76 7.07 17.56
N ILE A 81 -23.78 6.91 16.67
CA ILE A 81 -24.28 5.57 16.30
C ILE A 81 -23.34 4.90 15.31
N PRO A 82 -22.71 3.75 15.67
CA PRO A 82 -21.81 3.06 14.75
C PRO A 82 -22.59 2.47 13.56
N ARG A 83 -22.17 2.84 12.35
CA ARG A 83 -22.75 2.37 11.09
C ARG A 83 -21.69 1.73 10.21
N GLN A 84 -22.14 0.98 9.19
CA GLN A 84 -21.25 0.38 8.21
C GLN A 84 -20.53 1.48 7.41
N PRO A 85 -19.19 1.55 7.47
CA PRO A 85 -18.41 2.64 6.88
C PRO A 85 -18.15 2.48 5.37
N ALA A 86 -18.28 1.28 4.83
CA ALA A 86 -17.73 0.96 3.52
C ALA A 86 -16.26 1.46 3.41
N SER A 87 -15.86 2.00 2.26
CA SER A 87 -14.47 2.42 2.02
C SER A 87 -14.00 3.63 2.84
N THR A 88 -14.87 4.30 3.62
CA THR A 88 -14.40 5.33 4.57
C THR A 88 -13.54 4.72 5.68
N LEU A 89 -13.66 3.41 5.94
CA LEU A 89 -12.79 2.70 6.88
C LEU A 89 -11.30 2.82 6.51
N LYS A 90 -10.98 2.91 5.22
CA LYS A 90 -9.61 3.06 4.74
C LYS A 90 -8.90 4.30 5.26
N THR A 91 -9.66 5.36 5.60
CA THR A 91 -9.06 6.58 6.17
C THR A 91 -8.51 6.34 7.57
N LEU A 92 -9.18 5.49 8.37
CA LEU A 92 -8.68 5.07 9.68
C LEU A 92 -7.43 4.20 9.56
N THR A 93 -7.44 3.25 8.62
CA THR A 93 -6.28 2.41 8.32
C THR A 93 -5.09 3.24 7.84
N ALA A 94 -5.33 4.20 6.92
CA ALA A 94 -4.29 5.10 6.42
C ALA A 94 -3.71 5.96 7.54
N PHE A 95 -4.54 6.52 8.40
CA PHE A 95 -4.10 7.30 9.56
C PHE A 95 -3.21 6.47 10.48
N ALA A 96 -3.65 5.26 10.86
CA ALA A 96 -2.87 4.38 11.73
C ALA A 96 -1.54 3.96 11.08
N ALA A 97 -1.53 3.65 9.79
CA ALA A 97 -0.31 3.33 9.05
C ALA A 97 0.64 4.52 8.96
N ALA A 98 0.13 5.72 8.63
CA ALA A 98 0.95 6.93 8.50
C ALA A 98 1.59 7.38 9.82
N THR A 99 0.96 7.07 10.95
CA THR A 99 1.53 7.37 12.29
C THR A 99 2.49 6.29 12.80
N THR A 100 2.49 5.11 12.19
CA THR A 100 3.29 3.95 12.65
C THR A 100 4.49 3.66 11.78
N LEU A 101 4.35 3.82 10.45
CA LEU A 101 5.34 3.46 9.45
C LEU A 101 6.21 4.65 9.05
N ASP A 102 7.43 4.38 8.60
CA ASP A 102 8.20 5.37 7.85
C ASP A 102 7.63 5.46 6.42
N MET A 103 6.84 6.50 6.17
CA MET A 103 6.13 6.68 4.91
C MET A 103 7.05 7.03 3.73
N GLY A 104 8.31 7.40 3.99
CA GLY A 104 9.35 7.57 2.97
C GLY A 104 10.04 6.26 2.60
N SER A 105 9.84 5.18 3.34
CA SER A 105 10.44 3.87 3.04
C SER A 105 9.75 3.17 1.87
N THR A 106 10.41 2.16 1.32
CA THR A 106 9.95 1.34 0.20
C THR A 106 9.79 -0.12 0.64
N LEU A 107 9.12 -0.91 -0.19
CA LEU A 107 9.01 -2.37 -0.04
C LEU A 107 9.92 -3.03 -1.07
N ASP A 108 10.89 -3.80 -0.59
CA ASP A 108 11.87 -4.43 -1.46
C ASP A 108 11.40 -5.80 -1.93
N THR A 109 11.73 -6.13 -3.19
CA THR A 109 11.70 -7.50 -3.72
C THR A 109 13.11 -7.90 -4.09
N LYS A 110 13.58 -9.00 -3.50
CA LYS A 110 14.98 -9.42 -3.52
C LYS A 110 15.15 -10.82 -4.09
N SER A 111 16.29 -11.08 -4.72
CA SER A 111 16.70 -12.43 -5.10
C SER A 111 17.95 -12.83 -4.34
N TYR A 112 18.01 -14.09 -3.91
CA TYR A 112 19.13 -14.66 -3.18
C TYR A 112 19.64 -15.92 -3.88
N LEU A 113 20.91 -16.26 -3.70
CA LEU A 113 21.48 -17.51 -4.15
C LEU A 113 21.78 -18.40 -2.94
N ILE A 114 21.24 -19.60 -2.97
CA ILE A 114 21.59 -20.68 -2.04
C ILE A 114 22.34 -21.76 -2.82
N GLN A 115 23.40 -22.26 -2.24
CA GLN A 115 24.10 -23.44 -2.73
C GLN A 115 23.75 -24.61 -1.82
N GLY A 116 23.06 -25.61 -2.35
CA GLY A 116 22.75 -26.86 -1.64
C GLY A 116 23.96 -27.76 -1.49
N ASP A 117 23.84 -28.80 -0.65
CA ASP A 117 24.87 -29.79 -0.38
C ASP A 117 25.21 -30.67 -1.62
N ASP A 118 24.29 -30.73 -2.56
CA ASP A 118 24.37 -31.50 -3.82
C ASP A 118 24.81 -30.66 -5.03
N ASP A 119 25.51 -29.55 -4.80
CA ASP A 119 25.93 -28.56 -5.81
C ASP A 119 24.79 -27.89 -6.58
N ARG A 120 23.52 -28.13 -6.26
CA ARG A 120 22.40 -27.42 -6.87
C ARG A 120 22.42 -25.96 -6.48
N LYS A 121 22.15 -25.13 -7.47
CA LYS A 121 22.06 -23.69 -7.29
C LYS A 121 20.57 -23.31 -7.24
N THR A 122 20.17 -22.73 -6.16
CA THR A 122 18.77 -22.32 -5.95
C THR A 122 18.70 -20.81 -5.82
N VAL A 123 17.84 -20.18 -6.60
CA VAL A 123 17.48 -18.77 -6.42
C VAL A 123 16.22 -18.72 -5.54
N VAL A 124 16.20 -17.83 -4.56
CA VAL A 124 15.03 -17.53 -3.75
C VAL A 124 14.58 -16.12 -4.04
N LEU A 125 13.35 -15.95 -4.50
CA LEU A 125 12.67 -14.67 -4.64
C LEU A 125 11.95 -14.35 -3.33
N GLN A 126 12.22 -13.20 -2.72
CA GLN A 126 11.59 -12.75 -1.47
C GLN A 126 10.99 -11.37 -1.66
N GLY A 127 9.75 -11.17 -1.20
CA GLY A 127 9.09 -9.89 -1.17
C GLY A 127 8.83 -9.39 0.26
N GLU A 128 8.78 -8.08 0.41
CA GLU A 128 8.46 -7.39 1.67
C GLU A 128 7.05 -6.77 1.67
N GLY A 129 6.28 -6.95 0.58
CA GLY A 129 4.90 -6.46 0.48
C GLY A 129 4.60 -5.65 -0.77
N ASP A 130 5.50 -5.56 -1.74
CA ASP A 130 5.20 -4.88 -3.00
C ASP A 130 4.19 -5.68 -3.83
N MET A 131 2.94 -5.28 -3.77
CA MET A 131 1.86 -5.88 -4.55
C MET A 131 1.64 -5.17 -5.90
N LEU A 132 2.44 -4.16 -6.23
CA LEU A 132 2.32 -3.37 -7.45
C LEU A 132 3.50 -3.56 -8.41
N LEU A 133 4.17 -4.72 -8.36
CA LEU A 133 5.26 -5.05 -9.28
C LEU A 133 4.79 -5.05 -10.75
N SER A 134 5.63 -4.57 -11.68
CA SER A 134 5.40 -4.89 -13.10
C SER A 134 5.92 -6.29 -13.44
N ASP A 135 5.38 -6.87 -14.48
CA ASP A 135 5.90 -8.10 -15.08
C ASP A 135 7.17 -7.84 -15.93
N GLY A 136 7.41 -6.59 -16.32
CA GLY A 136 8.51 -6.11 -17.15
C GLY A 136 9.57 -5.32 -16.39
N GLU A 137 10.04 -4.26 -17.03
CA GLU A 137 11.02 -3.35 -16.45
C GLU A 137 10.41 -2.47 -15.35
N SER A 138 11.26 -1.99 -14.45
CA SER A 138 10.91 -0.98 -13.46
C SER A 138 10.66 0.36 -14.15
N ASP A 139 9.58 1.04 -13.78
CA ASP A 139 9.27 2.39 -14.27
C ASP A 139 9.00 3.34 -13.09
N PRO A 140 10.00 4.11 -12.64
CA PRO A 140 9.84 5.01 -11.50
C PRO A 140 8.90 6.19 -11.75
N SER A 141 8.37 6.37 -12.96
CA SER A 141 7.34 7.38 -13.25
C SER A 141 5.92 6.94 -12.88
N HIS A 142 5.76 5.67 -12.48
CA HIS A 142 4.49 5.07 -12.08
C HIS A 142 4.56 4.51 -10.65
N ILE A 143 3.41 4.41 -9.98
CA ILE A 143 3.29 3.74 -8.69
C ILE A 143 3.11 2.23 -8.91
N ASN A 144 2.17 1.86 -9.76
CA ASN A 144 2.02 0.47 -10.20
C ASN A 144 3.05 0.16 -11.29
N GLY A 145 3.97 -0.73 -11.00
CA GLY A 145 5.11 -1.03 -11.88
C GLY A 145 6.37 -0.21 -11.60
N HIS A 146 6.40 0.56 -10.50
CA HIS A 146 7.61 1.26 -10.05
C HIS A 146 8.79 0.31 -9.97
N ALA A 147 8.60 -0.84 -9.35
CA ALA A 147 9.51 -1.96 -9.37
C ALA A 147 9.04 -3.02 -10.38
N GLY A 148 9.97 -3.62 -11.11
CA GLY A 148 9.67 -4.61 -12.14
C GLY A 148 10.44 -5.92 -11.99
N LEU A 149 9.74 -7.04 -12.16
CA LEU A 149 10.33 -8.37 -12.13
C LEU A 149 11.28 -8.62 -13.30
N GLY A 150 11.07 -7.97 -14.45
CA GLY A 150 12.02 -8.00 -15.58
C GLY A 150 13.35 -7.40 -15.20
N THR A 151 13.37 -6.20 -14.59
CA THR A 151 14.58 -5.57 -14.08
C THR A 151 15.28 -6.41 -13.02
N LEU A 152 14.51 -6.98 -12.07
CA LEU A 152 15.08 -7.86 -11.04
C LEU A 152 15.69 -9.12 -11.66
N ALA A 153 15.00 -9.73 -12.61
CA ALA A 153 15.49 -10.94 -13.31
C ALA A 153 16.75 -10.66 -14.13
N GLN A 154 16.82 -9.54 -14.83
CA GLN A 154 18.01 -9.13 -15.57
C GLN A 154 19.21 -9.00 -14.62
N ARG A 155 19.08 -8.23 -13.54
CA ARG A 155 20.14 -8.05 -12.54
C ARG A 155 20.56 -9.37 -11.89
N THR A 156 19.58 -10.23 -11.59
CA THR A 156 19.85 -11.57 -11.04
C THR A 156 20.60 -12.45 -12.03
N ALA A 157 20.20 -12.46 -13.30
CA ALA A 157 20.86 -13.22 -14.35
C ALA A 157 22.30 -12.76 -14.60
N GLU A 158 22.55 -11.46 -14.59
CA GLU A 158 23.91 -10.89 -14.69
C GLU A 158 24.78 -11.36 -13.52
N ALA A 159 24.27 -11.31 -12.28
CA ALA A 159 25.00 -11.76 -11.11
C ALA A 159 25.26 -13.28 -11.11
N LEU A 160 24.35 -14.09 -11.65
CA LEU A 160 24.52 -15.53 -11.81
C LEU A 160 25.56 -15.85 -12.90
N LYS A 161 25.48 -15.20 -14.07
CA LYS A 161 26.43 -15.38 -15.18
C LYS A 161 27.86 -15.04 -14.80
N GLN A 162 28.06 -13.98 -13.99
CA GLN A 162 29.39 -13.63 -13.45
C GLN A 162 30.00 -14.76 -12.58
N ARG A 163 29.15 -15.64 -12.04
CA ARG A 163 29.54 -16.82 -11.26
C ARG A 163 29.57 -18.12 -12.09
N GLY A 164 29.35 -18.03 -13.42
CA GLY A 164 29.29 -19.17 -14.32
C GLY A 164 28.00 -20.00 -14.17
N ILE A 165 26.95 -19.45 -13.55
CA ILE A 165 25.69 -20.16 -13.28
C ILE A 165 24.69 -19.80 -14.37
N THR A 166 24.17 -20.83 -15.08
CA THR A 166 23.16 -20.68 -16.14
C THR A 166 21.91 -21.50 -15.89
N GLN A 167 21.90 -22.32 -14.81
CA GLN A 167 20.76 -23.16 -14.43
C GLN A 167 20.55 -23.05 -12.92
N VAL A 168 19.29 -22.90 -12.51
CA VAL A 168 18.90 -22.79 -11.11
C VAL A 168 17.57 -23.48 -10.84
N ASP A 169 17.34 -23.90 -9.60
CA ASP A 169 16.02 -24.12 -9.06
C ASP A 169 15.46 -22.78 -8.54
N LEU A 170 14.14 -22.62 -8.48
CA LEU A 170 13.51 -21.40 -7.99
C LEU A 170 12.59 -21.68 -6.81
N LEU A 171 12.85 -20.99 -5.72
CA LEU A 171 11.93 -20.86 -4.58
C LEU A 171 11.38 -19.45 -4.50
N TYR A 172 10.25 -19.29 -3.80
CA TYR A 172 9.73 -17.97 -3.41
C TYR A 172 9.36 -17.96 -1.93
N ASP A 173 9.72 -16.89 -1.26
CA ASP A 173 9.43 -16.65 0.15
C ASP A 173 8.36 -15.58 0.31
N ASP A 174 7.17 -15.99 0.70
CA ASP A 174 6.07 -15.12 1.06
C ASP A 174 5.61 -15.33 2.52
N SER A 175 6.49 -15.89 3.35
CA SER A 175 6.20 -16.28 4.73
C SER A 175 5.97 -15.12 5.69
N LEU A 176 6.48 -13.92 5.40
CA LEU A 176 6.39 -12.71 6.25
C LEU A 176 4.96 -12.42 6.69
N PHE A 177 3.97 -12.64 5.80
CA PHE A 177 2.56 -12.32 6.08
C PHE A 177 1.76 -13.46 6.71
N GLY A 178 2.43 -14.57 7.07
CA GLY A 178 1.74 -15.73 7.66
C GLY A 178 0.78 -16.41 6.70
N GLN A 179 -0.21 -17.12 7.24
CA GLN A 179 -1.21 -17.85 6.45
C GLN A 179 -2.59 -17.17 6.42
N ASP A 180 -2.91 -16.36 7.43
CA ASP A 180 -4.19 -15.64 7.51
C ASP A 180 -4.11 -14.31 6.74
N ARG A 181 -4.49 -14.35 5.46
CA ARG A 181 -4.31 -13.26 4.49
C ARG A 181 -5.61 -12.76 3.87
N THR A 182 -6.71 -13.42 4.17
CA THR A 182 -8.01 -13.14 3.58
C THR A 182 -9.06 -12.99 4.69
N PRO A 183 -9.72 -11.83 4.79
CA PRO A 183 -10.75 -11.63 5.80
C PRO A 183 -11.88 -12.65 5.69
N ALA A 184 -12.32 -13.20 6.80
CA ALA A 184 -13.47 -14.09 6.83
C ALA A 184 -14.73 -13.36 6.37
N GLY A 185 -15.49 -13.95 5.46
CA GLY A 185 -16.71 -13.34 4.90
C GLY A 185 -16.47 -12.34 3.76
N VAL A 186 -15.24 -12.06 3.34
CA VAL A 186 -14.96 -11.13 2.22
C VAL A 186 -15.66 -11.55 0.93
N THR A 187 -15.89 -12.86 0.73
CA THR A 187 -16.56 -13.42 -0.45
C THR A 187 -18.01 -12.96 -0.61
N GLU A 188 -18.66 -12.50 0.46
CA GLU A 188 -20.02 -11.95 0.38
C GLU A 188 -20.08 -10.72 -0.55
N ASN A 189 -19.03 -9.89 -0.54
CA ASN A 189 -18.90 -8.71 -1.39
C ASN A 189 -17.83 -8.88 -2.49
N ASN A 190 -17.22 -10.05 -2.62
CA ASN A 190 -16.14 -10.34 -3.57
C ASN A 190 -16.29 -11.73 -4.23
N ALA A 191 -17.52 -12.16 -4.52
CA ALA A 191 -17.80 -13.49 -5.08
C ALA A 191 -17.05 -13.77 -6.40
N GLU A 192 -16.82 -12.74 -7.20
CA GLU A 192 -16.11 -12.84 -8.48
C GLU A 192 -14.61 -12.55 -8.37
N HIS A 193 -14.06 -12.42 -7.18
CA HIS A 193 -12.63 -12.11 -6.94
C HIS A 193 -12.13 -10.87 -7.68
N ARG A 194 -12.93 -9.79 -7.78
CA ARG A 194 -12.59 -8.56 -8.49
C ARG A 194 -12.14 -7.41 -7.61
N TYR A 195 -12.45 -7.47 -6.32
CA TYR A 195 -12.28 -6.35 -5.40
C TYR A 195 -11.27 -6.59 -4.29
N TYR A 196 -10.84 -7.83 -4.13
CA TYR A 196 -9.85 -8.23 -3.12
C TYR A 196 -9.16 -9.52 -3.53
N THR A 197 -7.86 -9.59 -3.32
CA THR A 197 -7.07 -10.81 -3.29
C THR A 197 -6.34 -10.95 -1.96
N ALA A 198 -5.88 -12.16 -1.64
CA ALA A 198 -5.06 -12.38 -0.45
C ALA A 198 -3.84 -11.45 -0.46
N ILE A 199 -3.63 -10.71 0.64
CA ILE A 199 -2.41 -9.92 0.78
C ILE A 199 -1.19 -10.81 0.66
N SER A 200 -0.19 -10.34 -0.05
CA SER A 200 1.01 -11.10 -0.36
C SER A 200 2.25 -10.25 -0.21
N THR A 201 3.39 -10.87 0.03
CA THR A 201 4.68 -10.18 0.11
C THR A 201 5.14 -9.66 -1.25
N MET A 202 4.53 -10.17 -2.33
CA MET A 202 4.75 -9.74 -3.71
C MET A 202 3.54 -10.07 -4.56
N ALA A 203 3.21 -9.21 -5.52
CA ALA A 203 2.23 -9.48 -6.56
C ALA A 203 2.51 -8.63 -7.79
N VAL A 204 2.21 -9.16 -8.96
CA VAL A 204 2.23 -8.37 -10.21
C VAL A 204 0.91 -7.64 -10.35
N ASP A 205 0.98 -6.31 -10.56
CA ASP A 205 -0.18 -5.48 -10.92
C ASP A 205 -1.37 -5.64 -9.96
N GLY A 206 -1.14 -5.71 -8.65
CA GLY A 206 -2.19 -5.95 -7.64
C GLY A 206 -2.86 -7.31 -7.76
N GLY A 207 -2.25 -8.27 -8.43
CA GLY A 207 -2.83 -9.58 -8.73
C GLY A 207 -3.83 -9.58 -9.91
N ARG A 208 -3.93 -8.50 -10.70
CA ARG A 208 -4.86 -8.38 -11.82
C ARG A 208 -4.53 -9.37 -12.94
N THR A 209 -5.54 -10.09 -13.42
CA THR A 209 -5.43 -11.00 -14.57
C THR A 209 -6.19 -10.41 -15.76
N TRP A 210 -5.48 -10.13 -16.85
CA TRP A 210 -6.03 -9.43 -18.04
C TRP A 210 -6.47 -10.38 -19.16
N THR A 211 -6.95 -11.58 -18.79
CA THR A 211 -7.35 -12.61 -19.77
C THR A 211 -8.54 -12.18 -20.63
N ASP A 212 -9.53 -11.52 -20.01
CA ASP A 212 -10.79 -11.19 -20.65
C ASP A 212 -10.99 -9.68 -20.85
N MET A 213 -9.98 -8.88 -20.52
CA MET A 213 -10.01 -7.43 -20.57
C MET A 213 -8.71 -6.87 -21.15
N VAL A 214 -8.79 -5.70 -21.79
CA VAL A 214 -7.59 -5.02 -22.29
C VAL A 214 -6.90 -4.30 -21.12
N LYS A 215 -5.63 -4.61 -20.90
CA LYS A 215 -4.82 -3.91 -19.91
C LYS A 215 -4.66 -2.44 -20.31
N PRO A 216 -4.94 -1.48 -19.41
CA PRO A 216 -4.70 -0.07 -19.67
C PRO A 216 -3.23 0.21 -20.02
N ALA A 217 -2.98 1.17 -20.92
CA ALA A 217 -1.62 1.59 -21.25
C ALA A 217 -0.94 2.32 -20.07
N ASN A 218 -1.72 3.07 -19.28
CA ASN A 218 -1.26 3.65 -18.03
C ASN A 218 -1.43 2.60 -16.92
N PRO A 219 -0.36 2.08 -16.30
CA PRO A 219 -0.46 1.07 -15.25
C PRO A 219 -1.15 1.58 -13.98
N ASP A 220 -1.16 2.90 -13.75
CA ASP A 220 -1.85 3.50 -12.61
C ASP A 220 -3.37 3.66 -12.84
N ASP A 221 -3.89 3.33 -14.03
CA ASP A 221 -5.33 3.34 -14.29
C ASP A 221 -6.01 2.12 -13.65
N SER A 222 -6.79 2.38 -12.62
CA SER A 222 -7.59 1.37 -11.91
C SER A 222 -9.09 1.47 -12.21
N SER A 223 -9.48 2.01 -13.36
CA SER A 223 -10.88 2.17 -13.75
C SER A 223 -11.57 0.83 -14.06
N GLN A 224 -10.81 -0.21 -14.36
CA GLN A 224 -11.28 -1.55 -14.69
C GLN A 224 -11.07 -2.52 -13.52
N TYR A 225 -11.93 -3.53 -13.46
CA TYR A 225 -11.93 -4.56 -12.40
C TYR A 225 -11.80 -5.96 -13.00
N PRO A 226 -10.63 -6.35 -13.52
CA PRO A 226 -10.39 -7.73 -13.91
C PRO A 226 -10.43 -8.66 -12.69
N VAL A 227 -10.54 -9.95 -12.94
CA VAL A 227 -10.41 -10.96 -11.88
C VAL A 227 -9.00 -10.87 -11.29
N LEU A 228 -8.91 -11.00 -9.97
CA LEU A 228 -7.65 -11.02 -9.24
C LEU A 228 -7.19 -12.45 -8.98
N SER A 229 -5.90 -12.69 -9.14
CA SER A 229 -5.27 -13.97 -8.81
C SER A 229 -5.51 -14.34 -7.36
N GLN A 230 -5.72 -15.61 -7.11
CA GLN A 230 -5.83 -16.16 -5.76
C GLN A 230 -4.48 -16.68 -5.21
N GLN A 231 -3.41 -16.58 -6.00
CA GLN A 231 -2.05 -17.03 -5.66
C GLN A 231 -1.00 -15.98 -6.11
N PRO A 232 -1.13 -14.70 -5.68
CA PRO A 232 -0.36 -13.60 -6.23
C PRO A 232 1.17 -13.77 -6.10
N ALA A 233 1.67 -14.38 -5.00
CA ALA A 233 3.09 -14.64 -4.84
C ALA A 233 3.62 -15.71 -5.82
N LEU A 234 2.85 -16.79 -6.03
CA LEU A 234 3.22 -17.84 -6.99
C LEU A 234 3.22 -17.30 -8.42
N ASP A 235 2.25 -16.44 -8.78
CA ASP A 235 2.19 -15.83 -10.10
C ASP A 235 3.35 -14.84 -10.32
N ALA A 236 3.72 -14.09 -9.29
CA ALA A 236 4.91 -13.23 -9.33
C ALA A 236 6.18 -14.06 -9.52
N ALA A 237 6.33 -15.15 -8.78
CA ALA A 237 7.47 -16.05 -8.92
C ALA A 237 7.51 -16.77 -10.29
N THR A 238 6.34 -17.13 -10.84
CA THR A 238 6.21 -17.70 -12.19
C THR A 238 6.63 -16.68 -13.26
N THR A 239 6.22 -15.43 -13.10
CA THR A 239 6.64 -14.33 -13.95
C THR A 239 8.15 -14.12 -13.88
N PHE A 240 8.71 -14.12 -12.68
CA PHE A 240 10.16 -13.99 -12.46
C PHE A 240 10.93 -15.14 -13.13
N ALA A 241 10.46 -16.39 -13.02
CA ALA A 241 11.06 -17.55 -13.70
C ALA A 241 11.12 -17.35 -15.22
N LYS A 242 10.03 -16.86 -15.81
CA LYS A 242 9.98 -16.54 -17.24
C LYS A 242 11.00 -15.45 -17.60
N ARG A 243 11.08 -14.37 -16.81
CA ARG A 243 12.04 -13.28 -17.03
C ARG A 243 13.49 -13.73 -16.85
N LEU A 244 13.78 -14.68 -15.95
CA LEU A 244 15.10 -15.32 -15.86
C LEU A 244 15.45 -16.07 -17.15
N ALA A 245 14.48 -16.83 -17.69
CA ALA A 245 14.68 -17.56 -18.96
C ALA A 245 14.91 -16.59 -20.14
N ASP A 246 14.15 -15.49 -20.24
CA ASP A 246 14.37 -14.44 -21.22
C ASP A 246 15.80 -13.85 -21.14
N ASN A 247 16.39 -13.88 -19.95
CA ASN A 247 17.78 -13.46 -19.67
C ASN A 247 18.80 -14.63 -19.68
N GLY A 248 18.45 -15.77 -20.26
CA GLY A 248 19.37 -16.91 -20.47
C GLY A 248 19.73 -17.70 -19.22
N ILE A 249 18.90 -17.68 -18.19
CA ILE A 249 18.99 -18.56 -17.01
C ILE A 249 17.85 -19.57 -17.06
N THR A 250 18.21 -20.84 -17.12
CA THR A 250 17.22 -21.93 -17.13
C THR A 250 16.73 -22.24 -15.70
N VAL A 251 15.44 -22.13 -15.46
CA VAL A 251 14.82 -22.58 -14.22
C VAL A 251 14.50 -24.07 -14.38
N MET A 252 15.17 -24.92 -13.61
CA MET A 252 15.09 -26.38 -13.73
C MET A 252 13.87 -26.95 -13.00
N SER A 253 13.51 -26.35 -11.87
CA SER A 253 12.34 -26.72 -11.08
C SER A 253 11.74 -25.51 -10.38
N GLY A 254 10.47 -25.55 -10.09
CA GLY A 254 9.72 -24.50 -9.38
C GLY A 254 8.88 -23.64 -10.29
N PRO A 255 8.41 -22.46 -9.79
CA PRO A 255 8.66 -21.97 -8.43
C PRO A 255 7.89 -22.76 -7.35
N THR A 256 8.54 -23.00 -6.22
CA THR A 256 7.92 -23.60 -5.04
C THR A 256 8.16 -22.73 -3.81
N ALA A 257 7.28 -22.80 -2.81
CA ALA A 257 7.44 -22.02 -1.58
C ALA A 257 8.65 -22.49 -0.78
N GLY A 258 9.44 -21.54 -0.26
CA GLY A 258 10.62 -21.82 0.55
C GLY A 258 11.22 -20.56 1.13
N ALA A 259 11.83 -20.66 2.31
CA ALA A 259 12.34 -19.51 3.04
C ALA A 259 13.63 -18.93 2.40
N ALA A 260 13.74 -17.61 2.41
CA ALA A 260 14.97 -16.92 2.04
C ALA A 260 16.05 -17.12 3.12
N PRO A 261 17.34 -17.15 2.74
CA PRO A 261 18.43 -17.34 3.67
C PRO A 261 18.60 -16.11 4.57
N SER A 262 18.75 -16.33 5.87
CA SER A 262 19.08 -15.26 6.80
C SER A 262 20.58 -14.89 6.72
N GLY A 263 20.88 -13.59 6.85
CA GLY A 263 22.26 -13.10 6.91
C GLY A 263 23.05 -13.20 5.58
N THR A 264 22.39 -13.52 4.48
CA THR A 264 23.00 -13.58 3.14
C THR A 264 22.70 -12.30 2.36
N SER A 265 23.69 -11.77 1.66
CA SER A 265 23.49 -10.63 0.76
C SER A 265 22.64 -11.03 -0.45
N ALA A 266 21.69 -10.20 -0.82
CA ALA A 266 20.90 -10.40 -2.02
C ALA A 266 21.78 -10.36 -3.27
N LEU A 267 21.43 -11.14 -4.30
CA LEU A 267 22.01 -11.02 -5.64
C LEU A 267 21.59 -9.71 -6.31
N ALA A 268 20.32 -9.38 -6.18
CA ALA A 268 19.72 -8.20 -6.75
C ALA A 268 18.47 -7.80 -5.93
N SER A 269 18.07 -6.54 -6.08
CA SER A 269 16.83 -6.01 -5.52
C SER A 269 16.19 -4.98 -6.46
N VAL A 270 14.89 -4.81 -6.29
CA VAL A 270 14.09 -3.68 -6.78
C VAL A 270 13.20 -3.19 -5.63
N SER A 271 12.86 -1.91 -5.63
CA SER A 271 12.09 -1.29 -4.55
C SER A 271 10.83 -0.64 -5.11
N SER A 272 9.72 -0.76 -4.39
CA SER A 272 8.44 -0.11 -4.72
C SER A 272 8.57 1.41 -4.76
N ALA A 273 7.51 2.10 -5.19
CA ALA A 273 7.33 3.49 -4.85
C ALA A 273 7.33 3.68 -3.32
N PRO A 274 7.67 4.88 -2.80
CA PRO A 274 7.58 5.17 -1.37
C PRO A 274 6.17 4.91 -0.82
N LEU A 275 6.07 4.49 0.46
CA LEU A 275 4.80 4.11 1.08
C LEU A 275 3.76 5.23 1.06
N ASN A 276 4.15 6.51 1.13
CA ASN A 276 3.21 7.62 1.00
C ASN A 276 2.53 7.67 -0.38
N GLU A 277 3.25 7.34 -1.46
CA GLU A 277 2.69 7.28 -2.82
C GLU A 277 1.79 6.04 -2.99
N VAL A 278 2.21 4.88 -2.46
CA VAL A 278 1.38 3.66 -2.44
C VAL A 278 0.10 3.90 -1.62
N MET A 279 0.18 4.63 -0.51
CA MET A 279 -0.99 5.02 0.30
C MET A 279 -1.93 5.95 -0.47
N ALA A 280 -1.38 6.96 -1.14
CA ALA A 280 -2.17 7.85 -1.99
C ALA A 280 -2.87 7.07 -3.12
N PHE A 281 -2.17 6.12 -3.74
CA PHE A 281 -2.76 5.21 -4.73
C PHE A 281 -3.92 4.41 -4.12
N MET A 282 -3.72 3.78 -2.96
CA MET A 282 -4.73 3.02 -2.22
C MET A 282 -5.99 3.87 -1.93
N LEU A 283 -5.82 5.08 -1.41
CA LEU A 283 -6.93 5.97 -1.05
C LEU A 283 -7.70 6.47 -2.28
N ARG A 284 -6.99 6.91 -3.32
CA ARG A 284 -7.59 7.47 -4.55
C ARG A 284 -8.32 6.42 -5.37
N HIS A 285 -7.84 5.20 -5.38
CA HIS A 285 -8.46 4.08 -6.09
C HIS A 285 -9.38 3.24 -5.20
N SER A 286 -9.39 3.52 -3.90
CA SER A 286 -10.14 2.75 -2.91
C SER A 286 -9.78 1.26 -2.95
N ASP A 287 -8.48 0.95 -3.07
CA ASP A 287 -8.00 -0.41 -3.20
C ASP A 287 -8.11 -1.17 -1.87
N ASN A 288 -8.86 -2.27 -1.88
CA ASN A 288 -9.14 -3.02 -0.67
C ASN A 288 -7.97 -3.88 -0.23
N THR A 289 -7.23 -4.43 -1.20
CA THR A 289 -6.06 -5.27 -0.93
C THR A 289 -4.93 -4.44 -0.33
N LEU A 290 -4.64 -3.28 -0.90
CA LEU A 290 -3.62 -2.37 -0.36
C LEU A 290 -4.02 -1.82 1.02
N ALA A 291 -5.31 -1.59 1.28
CA ALA A 291 -5.74 -1.19 2.60
C ALA A 291 -5.46 -2.30 3.65
N GLN A 292 -5.73 -3.55 3.32
CA GLN A 292 -5.38 -4.68 4.18
C GLN A 292 -3.86 -4.84 4.34
N LEU A 293 -3.10 -4.58 3.26
CA LEU A 293 -1.63 -4.55 3.30
C LEU A 293 -1.12 -3.51 4.32
N PHE A 294 -1.64 -2.28 4.29
CA PHE A 294 -1.25 -1.26 5.27
C PHE A 294 -1.60 -1.65 6.71
N GLY A 295 -2.74 -2.32 6.93
CA GLY A 295 -3.06 -2.92 8.22
C GLY A 295 -2.03 -3.97 8.66
N ARG A 296 -1.62 -4.88 7.76
CA ARG A 296 -0.60 -5.90 8.01
C ARG A 296 0.77 -5.28 8.32
N LEU A 297 1.21 -4.30 7.54
CA LEU A 297 2.47 -3.60 7.78
C LEU A 297 2.46 -2.88 9.14
N THR A 298 1.33 -2.26 9.51
CA THR A 298 1.13 -1.65 10.83
C THR A 298 1.26 -2.68 11.95
N ALA A 299 0.58 -3.83 11.82
CA ALA A 299 0.65 -4.91 12.80
C ALA A 299 2.07 -5.48 12.96
N LEU A 300 2.77 -5.70 11.84
CA LEU A 300 4.16 -6.18 11.85
C LEU A 300 5.10 -5.17 12.51
N LYS A 301 4.98 -3.87 12.18
CA LYS A 301 5.79 -2.81 12.77
C LYS A 301 5.58 -2.72 14.28
N ARG A 302 4.36 -2.93 14.75
CA ARG A 302 3.99 -2.95 16.16
C ARG A 302 4.29 -4.28 16.85
N GLN A 303 4.79 -5.29 16.10
CA GLN A 303 5.01 -6.66 16.60
C GLN A 303 3.74 -7.32 17.16
N ALA A 304 2.58 -6.93 16.64
CA ALA A 304 1.27 -7.45 17.06
C ALA A 304 0.93 -8.81 16.43
N GLY A 305 1.63 -9.20 15.37
CA GLY A 305 1.43 -10.45 14.65
C GLY A 305 1.15 -10.27 13.17
N ASN A 306 0.70 -11.34 12.50
CA ASN A 306 0.49 -11.40 11.05
C ASN A 306 -0.82 -12.13 10.66
N SER A 307 -1.91 -11.75 11.28
CA SER A 307 -3.27 -12.23 11.00
C SER A 307 -4.23 -11.07 10.75
N ILE A 308 -5.35 -11.32 10.08
CA ILE A 308 -6.39 -10.31 9.84
C ILE A 308 -6.85 -9.68 11.17
N LYS A 309 -7.00 -10.50 12.21
CA LYS A 309 -7.37 -10.02 13.53
C LYS A 309 -6.32 -9.06 14.12
N THR A 310 -5.05 -9.39 14.01
CA THR A 310 -3.98 -8.53 14.53
C THR A 310 -3.80 -7.26 13.70
N ASP A 311 -4.10 -7.31 12.40
CA ASP A 311 -4.08 -6.14 11.52
C ASP A 311 -5.13 -5.11 11.96
N THR A 312 -6.38 -5.55 12.11
CA THR A 312 -7.49 -4.68 12.54
C THR A 312 -7.30 -4.17 13.97
N GLN A 313 -6.78 -5.00 14.87
CA GLN A 313 -6.49 -4.61 16.24
C GLN A 313 -5.36 -3.58 16.29
N ALA A 314 -4.29 -3.75 15.51
CA ALA A 314 -3.19 -2.78 15.45
C ALA A 314 -3.66 -1.40 14.97
N VAL A 315 -4.58 -1.37 13.99
CA VAL A 315 -5.19 -0.11 13.55
C VAL A 315 -6.00 0.52 14.69
N ALA A 316 -6.90 -0.24 15.34
CA ALA A 316 -7.73 0.27 16.43
C ALA A 316 -6.90 0.78 17.63
N ASP A 317 -5.87 0.02 18.02
CA ASP A 317 -4.97 0.39 19.11
C ASP A 317 -4.19 1.68 18.78
N THR A 318 -3.73 1.82 17.53
CA THR A 318 -3.04 3.05 17.11
C THR A 318 -3.97 4.27 17.17
N LEU A 319 -5.23 4.13 16.73
CA LEU A 319 -6.21 5.20 16.84
C LEU A 319 -6.44 5.61 18.30
N ALA A 320 -6.62 4.64 19.20
CA ALA A 320 -6.82 4.90 20.63
C ALA A 320 -5.59 5.58 21.27
N GLU A 321 -4.38 5.16 20.92
CA GLU A 321 -3.13 5.79 21.38
C GLU A 321 -2.99 7.24 20.91
N GLN A 322 -3.57 7.58 19.76
CA GLN A 322 -3.65 8.95 19.25
C GLN A 322 -4.80 9.76 19.89
N GLY A 323 -5.51 9.19 20.86
CA GLY A 323 -6.60 9.84 21.60
C GLY A 323 -7.90 9.95 20.81
N ILE A 324 -8.09 9.11 19.80
CA ILE A 324 -9.34 9.00 19.02
C ILE A 324 -10.28 8.04 19.75
N ASP A 325 -11.53 8.42 19.95
CA ASP A 325 -12.54 7.53 20.53
C ASP A 325 -12.89 6.39 19.58
N THR A 326 -12.49 5.19 19.96
CA THR A 326 -12.79 3.96 19.23
C THR A 326 -13.99 3.20 19.79
N SER A 327 -14.80 3.83 20.65
CA SER A 327 -16.01 3.23 21.21
C SER A 327 -16.97 2.86 20.09
N GLY A 328 -17.33 1.57 20.02
CA GLY A 328 -18.21 1.06 18.98
C GLY A 328 -17.51 0.81 17.62
N LEU A 329 -16.21 1.08 17.48
CA LEU A 329 -15.44 0.68 16.31
C LEU A 329 -15.37 -0.84 16.21
N GLN A 330 -15.78 -1.39 15.09
CA GLN A 330 -15.62 -2.79 14.72
C GLN A 330 -14.98 -2.84 13.33
N MET A 331 -13.94 -3.61 13.19
CA MET A 331 -13.23 -3.78 11.93
C MET A 331 -13.21 -5.26 11.56
N ALA A 332 -13.94 -5.63 10.52
CA ALA A 332 -13.92 -6.97 9.94
C ALA A 332 -12.67 -7.16 9.05
N ASP A 333 -12.20 -6.07 8.46
CA ASP A 333 -10.96 -5.94 7.71
C ASP A 333 -10.44 -4.49 7.81
N CYS A 334 -9.35 -4.17 7.12
CA CYS A 334 -8.78 -2.83 7.08
C CYS A 334 -9.33 -1.97 5.92
N SER A 335 -10.27 -2.48 5.11
CA SER A 335 -10.77 -1.84 3.89
C SER A 335 -12.22 -1.37 3.96
N GLY A 336 -13.05 -2.05 4.75
CA GLY A 336 -14.50 -1.89 4.81
C GLY A 336 -15.26 -2.66 3.73
N LEU A 337 -14.60 -3.57 3.01
CA LEU A 337 -15.23 -4.45 2.02
C LEU A 337 -15.99 -5.60 2.70
N THR A 338 -15.38 -6.21 3.72
CA THR A 338 -15.94 -7.34 4.44
C THR A 338 -17.11 -6.86 5.32
N PRO A 339 -18.28 -7.52 5.28
CA PRO A 339 -19.40 -7.20 6.17
C PRO A 339 -19.01 -7.27 7.64
N GLY A 340 -19.63 -6.42 8.46
CA GLY A 340 -19.47 -6.42 9.92
C GLY A 340 -18.65 -5.25 10.47
N SER A 341 -17.97 -4.47 9.64
CA SER A 341 -17.31 -3.25 10.10
C SER A 341 -18.33 -2.18 10.49
N LYS A 342 -18.05 -1.46 11.58
CA LYS A 342 -18.86 -0.34 12.07
C LYS A 342 -17.98 0.77 12.61
N VAL A 343 -18.34 2.02 12.37
CA VAL A 343 -17.69 3.21 12.91
C VAL A 343 -18.70 4.32 13.14
N SER A 344 -18.50 5.15 14.15
CA SER A 344 -19.28 6.37 14.38
C SER A 344 -18.72 7.53 13.54
N VAL A 345 -19.57 8.50 13.21
CA VAL A 345 -19.13 9.73 12.56
C VAL A 345 -18.22 10.54 13.49
N THR A 346 -18.43 10.46 14.80
CA THR A 346 -17.58 11.07 15.82
C THR A 346 -16.14 10.59 15.70
N THR A 347 -15.91 9.27 15.64
CA THR A 347 -14.57 8.68 15.42
C THR A 347 -13.91 9.21 14.15
N LEU A 348 -14.68 9.33 13.05
CA LEU A 348 -14.15 9.88 11.78
C LEU A 348 -13.78 11.36 11.90
N ILE A 349 -14.57 12.17 12.61
CA ILE A 349 -14.26 13.60 12.85
C ILE A 349 -12.99 13.75 13.67
N GLU A 350 -12.85 13.01 14.77
CA GLU A 350 -11.67 13.07 15.61
C GLU A 350 -10.40 12.67 14.85
N MET A 351 -10.48 11.64 14.01
CA MET A 351 -9.38 11.25 13.13
C MET A 351 -9.04 12.37 12.13
N GLN A 352 -10.05 13.01 11.52
CA GLN A 352 -9.81 14.10 10.57
C GLN A 352 -9.26 15.36 11.26
N GLU A 353 -9.67 15.65 12.48
CA GLU A 353 -9.08 16.73 13.28
C GLU A 353 -7.59 16.49 13.52
N ARG A 354 -7.19 15.24 13.82
CA ARG A 354 -5.76 14.86 13.91
C ARG A 354 -5.02 15.02 12.59
N ASN A 355 -5.67 14.70 11.45
CA ASN A 355 -5.09 14.92 10.12
C ASN A 355 -4.80 16.40 9.82
N LEU A 356 -5.54 17.34 10.43
CA LEU A 356 -5.27 18.79 10.30
C LEU A 356 -4.03 19.23 11.09
N THR A 357 -3.54 18.40 12.02
CA THR A 357 -2.34 18.68 12.79
C THR A 357 -1.11 18.31 11.97
N ALA A 358 -0.32 19.31 11.58
CA ALA A 358 0.86 19.13 10.76
C ALA A 358 1.84 18.08 11.36
N GLY A 359 2.29 17.16 10.53
CA GLY A 359 3.33 16.17 10.87
C GLY A 359 2.85 14.91 11.55
N ILE A 360 1.58 14.77 11.93
CA ILE A 360 1.08 13.56 12.60
C ILE A 360 0.81 12.45 11.57
N ALA A 361 -0.04 12.72 10.58
CA ALA A 361 -0.44 11.72 9.57
C ALA A 361 -0.48 12.34 8.16
N THR A 362 0.53 13.13 7.81
CA THR A 362 0.60 13.90 6.56
C THR A 362 0.32 13.04 5.33
N ALA A 363 0.91 11.85 5.24
CA ALA A 363 0.71 10.95 4.09
C ALA A 363 -0.75 10.49 3.95
N ALA A 364 -1.47 10.28 5.06
CA ALA A 364 -2.90 9.93 5.03
C ALA A 364 -3.75 11.12 4.55
N ALA A 365 -3.47 12.33 5.03
CA ALA A 365 -4.19 13.54 4.64
C ALA A 365 -3.96 13.88 3.16
N GLU A 366 -2.71 13.87 2.69
CA GLU A 366 -2.33 14.18 1.30
C GLU A 366 -2.75 13.09 0.30
N GLY A 367 -2.92 11.85 0.78
CA GLY A 367 -3.39 10.73 -0.02
C GLY A 367 -4.88 10.79 -0.37
N LEU A 368 -5.68 11.61 0.32
CA LEU A 368 -7.12 11.68 0.11
C LEU A 368 -7.47 12.16 -1.32
N SER A 369 -8.58 11.64 -1.83
CA SER A 369 -9.13 12.09 -3.11
C SER A 369 -9.69 13.50 -3.00
N ILE A 370 -9.31 14.36 -3.95
CA ILE A 370 -9.87 15.71 -4.10
C ILE A 370 -10.95 15.65 -5.18
N PRO A 371 -12.21 15.98 -4.88
CA PRO A 371 -13.28 15.99 -5.88
C PRO A 371 -12.90 16.83 -7.10
N GLY A 372 -13.06 16.28 -8.30
CA GLY A 372 -12.74 16.95 -9.57
C GLY A 372 -11.26 16.95 -9.99
N LEU A 373 -10.32 16.62 -9.10
CA LEU A 373 -8.88 16.59 -9.43
C LEU A 373 -8.30 15.17 -9.46
N GLY A 374 -8.80 14.25 -8.66
CA GLY A 374 -8.28 12.87 -8.61
C GLY A 374 -9.22 11.92 -7.91
N GLY A 375 -9.04 10.60 -8.15
CA GLY A 375 -9.82 9.54 -7.55
C GLY A 375 -11.14 9.24 -8.27
N ARG A 376 -11.91 8.29 -7.73
CA ARG A 376 -13.19 7.81 -8.31
C ARG A 376 -14.28 8.88 -8.40
N GLY A 377 -14.11 10.03 -7.77
CA GLY A 377 -15.07 11.15 -7.84
C GLY A 377 -15.08 11.91 -9.17
N ARG A 378 -14.15 11.65 -10.09
CA ARG A 378 -13.99 12.39 -11.35
C ARG A 378 -15.22 12.37 -12.28
N ASN A 379 -16.09 11.37 -12.14
CA ASN A 379 -17.23 11.14 -13.03
C ASN A 379 -18.60 11.27 -12.34
N ARG A 380 -18.71 11.90 -11.19
CA ARG A 380 -19.96 12.02 -10.43
C ARG A 380 -20.38 13.48 -10.11
N ILE A 381 -19.91 14.44 -10.90
CA ILE A 381 -20.44 15.81 -10.91
C ILE A 381 -21.16 16.02 -12.23
#